data_716a7e05ffd82d41a3251452edfdb2df
#
_entry.id   716a7e05ffd82d41a3251452edfdb2df
#
_cell.length_a   1.000
_cell.length_b   1.000
_cell.length_c   1.000
_cell.angle_alpha   90.00
_cell.angle_beta   90.00
_cell.angle_gamma   90.00
#
_symmetry.space_group_name_H-M   'P 1'
#
loop_
_entity.id
_entity.type
_entity.pdbx_description
1 polymer ?
#
loop_
_entity_poly.entity_id
_entity_poly.type
_entity_poly.pdbx_seq_one_letter_code
_entity_poly.pdbx_strand_id
1 'polypeptide(L)'
;MNVTSTWIKNPLAILADNSENGVVIQGNKIIELVGKGKKPKSTYEKVYDASDSVVLPGLINAHHHFYQTLTRAFPGALNKELFPWLKSLYKVWAHIKPEMHSVATELALSELLLSGCTTASDHHYLFPRQLHDAIDIQVSVVQKLGMRATLTRGSMSLGERDGGLPPQSVVQDDEEILIESERLINNYHQPDEGSMVQIALAPCSPFSVTTELMKSTAKLANKFNVRLHTHLAETMDEENFCLQKYGLRTVDYLDSVGWLSDKTWLAHGIHFNEQEIKKLGSAGVGICHCPSSNMMLASGICHNLELEEHGCIIGLGVDGSASNDGSNMINEVRQAMYLQRLKYGASKVTHNRALEWATSGSAKLLGRDDIGEIVIGKQADLALFKLNDMRFSGSHDPLAALLLCGAQKADRVMVAGQWLVIDSQIVGLDEGELIYRHSAAAKELSKLSQNY
;
A
#
# COMPACT_ATOMS: atom_id res chain seq x y z
N MET A 1 -8.31 32.04 9.06
CA MET A 1 -7.05 31.53 9.61
C MET A 1 -5.95 31.86 8.62
N ASN A 2 -4.83 32.47 9.06
CA ASN A 2 -3.70 32.72 8.16
C ASN A 2 -3.13 31.35 7.74
N VAL A 3 -3.17 31.08 6.45
CA VAL A 3 -2.65 29.83 5.89
C VAL A 3 -1.13 29.94 5.83
N THR A 4 -0.43 29.23 6.70
CA THR A 4 1.04 29.25 6.78
C THR A 4 1.65 28.81 5.45
N SER A 5 2.62 29.57 4.95
CA SER A 5 3.39 29.21 3.76
C SER A 5 4.84 28.87 4.13
N THR A 6 5.38 27.83 3.51
CA THR A 6 6.72 27.33 3.78
C THR A 6 7.50 27.12 2.49
N TRP A 7 8.71 27.65 2.42
CA TRP A 7 9.66 27.32 1.35
C TRP A 7 10.60 26.20 1.82
N ILE A 8 10.48 25.02 1.21
CA ILE A 8 11.50 23.97 1.31
C ILE A 8 12.60 24.32 0.31
N LYS A 9 13.75 24.77 0.86
CA LYS A 9 14.81 25.46 0.13
C LYS A 9 16.01 24.56 -0.11
N ASN A 10 16.62 24.71 -1.31
CA ASN A 10 17.92 24.13 -1.65
C ASN A 10 18.03 22.61 -1.41
N PRO A 11 17.08 21.76 -1.83
CA PRO A 11 17.24 20.33 -1.63
C PRO A 11 18.55 19.83 -2.29
N LEU A 12 19.18 18.82 -1.67
CA LEU A 12 20.34 18.13 -2.24
C LEU A 12 19.99 17.52 -3.60
N ALA A 13 18.78 16.96 -3.70
CA ALA A 13 18.08 16.58 -4.92
C ALA A 13 16.59 16.56 -4.66
N ILE A 14 15.79 16.65 -5.72
CA ILE A 14 14.33 16.63 -5.65
C ILE A 14 13.78 15.85 -6.86
N LEU A 15 12.81 14.99 -6.64
CA LEU A 15 12.14 14.24 -7.70
C LEU A 15 11.03 15.10 -8.33
N ALA A 16 11.42 16.15 -9.02
CA ALA A 16 10.53 17.05 -9.79
C ALA A 16 11.34 17.92 -10.74
N ASP A 17 10.74 18.30 -11.86
CA ASP A 17 11.36 19.18 -12.83
C ASP A 17 11.32 20.66 -12.38
N ASN A 18 12.33 21.45 -12.78
CA ASN A 18 12.40 22.90 -12.53
C ASN A 18 12.24 23.30 -11.04
N SER A 19 12.74 22.50 -10.12
CA SER A 19 12.57 22.65 -8.67
C SER A 19 13.89 22.54 -7.89
N GLU A 20 15.04 22.74 -8.54
CA GLU A 20 16.38 22.53 -7.95
C GLU A 20 16.64 23.44 -6.74
N ASN A 21 15.95 24.60 -6.63
CA ASN A 21 16.00 25.47 -5.46
C ASN A 21 14.83 25.23 -4.49
N GLY A 22 14.01 24.20 -4.76
CA GLY A 22 12.97 23.73 -3.88
C GLY A 22 11.55 24.09 -4.28
N VAL A 23 10.64 24.06 -3.32
CA VAL A 23 9.20 24.25 -3.54
C VAL A 23 8.58 25.13 -2.46
N VAL A 24 7.55 25.89 -2.82
CA VAL A 24 6.74 26.66 -1.88
C VAL A 24 5.41 25.95 -1.67
N ILE A 25 5.06 25.76 -0.41
CA ILE A 25 3.82 25.14 0.05
C ILE A 25 2.98 26.20 0.74
N GLN A 26 1.67 26.21 0.47
CA GLN A 26 0.71 27.02 1.19
C GLN A 26 -0.49 26.17 1.61
N GLY A 27 -0.73 26.07 2.90
CA GLY A 27 -1.72 25.14 3.43
C GLY A 27 -1.39 23.67 3.06
N ASN A 28 -2.30 23.03 2.38
CA ASN A 28 -2.15 21.66 1.91
C ASN A 28 -1.68 21.50 0.45
N LYS A 29 -1.33 22.62 -0.23
CA LYS A 29 -1.00 22.60 -1.66
C LYS A 29 0.42 23.07 -1.95
N ILE A 30 1.02 22.51 -2.99
CA ILE A 30 2.23 23.02 -3.63
C ILE A 30 1.82 24.19 -4.53
N ILE A 31 2.38 25.39 -4.31
CA ILE A 31 1.99 26.60 -5.04
C ILE A 31 3.07 27.11 -6.01
N GLU A 32 4.34 26.71 -5.79
CA GLU A 32 5.43 27.14 -6.67
C GLU A 32 6.56 26.11 -6.69
N LEU A 33 7.17 25.91 -7.87
CA LEU A 33 8.42 25.18 -8.07
C LEU A 33 9.52 26.23 -8.31
N VAL A 34 10.63 26.14 -7.57
CA VAL A 34 11.71 27.13 -7.61
C VAL A 34 12.91 26.53 -8.33
N GLY A 35 13.09 26.92 -9.60
CA GLY A 35 14.17 26.42 -10.45
C GLY A 35 15.55 26.92 -10.04
N LYS A 36 16.58 26.32 -10.60
CA LYS A 36 18.00 26.57 -10.28
C LYS A 36 18.37 28.06 -10.30
N GLY A 37 18.97 28.54 -9.21
CA GLY A 37 19.43 29.93 -9.06
C GLY A 37 18.33 30.97 -8.87
N LYS A 38 17.07 30.54 -8.77
CA LYS A 38 15.91 31.47 -8.59
C LYS A 38 15.52 31.54 -7.10
N LYS A 39 14.77 32.61 -6.79
CA LYS A 39 14.06 32.74 -5.50
C LYS A 39 12.55 32.61 -5.76
N PRO A 40 11.77 32.19 -4.74
CA PRO A 40 10.33 32.15 -4.86
C PRO A 40 9.76 33.53 -5.26
N LYS A 41 8.74 33.53 -6.12
CA LYS A 41 7.88 34.69 -6.41
C LYS A 41 6.75 34.79 -5.40
N SER A 42 6.27 33.65 -4.92
CA SER A 42 5.26 33.55 -3.87
C SER A 42 5.81 34.01 -2.53
N THR A 43 4.96 34.62 -1.71
CA THR A 43 5.31 34.94 -0.31
C THR A 43 5.40 33.71 0.52
N TYR A 44 6.34 33.67 1.46
CA TYR A 44 6.50 32.60 2.42
C TYR A 44 6.81 33.14 3.83
N GLU A 45 6.31 32.46 4.83
CA GLU A 45 6.50 32.83 6.26
C GLU A 45 7.63 32.03 6.89
N LYS A 46 7.81 30.78 6.45
CA LYS A 46 8.80 29.85 7.00
C LYS A 46 9.74 29.36 5.90
N VAL A 47 10.98 29.05 6.29
CA VAL A 47 11.97 28.43 5.43
C VAL A 47 12.46 27.16 6.12
N TYR A 48 12.48 26.08 5.37
CA TYR A 48 13.16 24.85 5.77
C TYR A 48 14.31 24.61 4.80
N ASP A 49 15.54 24.59 5.30
CA ASP A 49 16.73 24.29 4.50
C ASP A 49 16.90 22.76 4.35
N ALA A 50 16.77 22.29 3.12
CA ALA A 50 16.88 20.86 2.76
C ALA A 50 18.21 20.53 2.08
N SER A 51 19.25 21.32 2.30
CA SER A 51 20.56 21.18 1.61
C SER A 51 21.30 19.85 1.93
N ASP A 52 20.90 19.13 2.97
CA ASP A 52 21.37 17.79 3.32
C ASP A 52 20.39 16.67 2.95
N SER A 53 19.28 17.01 2.31
CA SER A 53 18.14 16.11 2.15
C SER A 53 17.74 15.93 0.69
N VAL A 54 17.37 14.71 0.32
CA VAL A 54 16.62 14.41 -0.90
C VAL A 54 15.14 14.55 -0.64
N VAL A 55 14.44 15.27 -1.53
CA VAL A 55 12.99 15.50 -1.44
C VAL A 55 12.28 14.66 -2.49
N LEU A 56 11.36 13.80 -2.04
CA LEU A 56 10.48 13.00 -2.87
C LEU A 56 9.02 13.43 -2.68
N PRO A 57 8.13 13.20 -3.67
CA PRO A 57 6.72 13.05 -3.36
C PRO A 57 6.57 12.00 -2.26
N GLY A 58 5.61 12.14 -1.39
CA GLY A 58 5.32 11.09 -0.41
C GLY A 58 5.12 9.75 -1.09
N LEU A 59 5.78 8.72 -0.57
CA LEU A 59 5.62 7.36 -1.07
C LEU A 59 4.19 6.88 -0.80
N ILE A 60 3.68 6.02 -1.67
CA ILE A 60 2.32 5.50 -1.61
C ILE A 60 2.36 3.98 -1.61
N ASN A 61 1.86 3.39 -0.53
CA ASN A 61 1.72 1.96 -0.38
C ASN A 61 0.32 1.53 -0.86
N ALA A 62 0.23 0.78 -1.97
CA ALA A 62 -1.03 0.40 -2.58
C ALA A 62 -1.57 -0.97 -2.13
N HIS A 63 -0.87 -1.68 -1.24
CA HIS A 63 -1.31 -2.97 -0.70
C HIS A 63 -0.63 -3.30 0.62
N HIS A 64 -1.42 -3.63 1.63
CA HIS A 64 -0.98 -4.07 2.95
C HIS A 64 -2.07 -4.90 3.65
N HIS A 65 -1.70 -5.55 4.77
CA HIS A 65 -2.59 -6.18 5.75
C HIS A 65 -2.14 -5.75 7.14
N PHE A 66 -2.65 -4.63 7.66
CA PHE A 66 -2.13 -3.99 8.89
C PHE A 66 -2.14 -4.92 10.10
N TYR A 67 -3.14 -5.79 10.23
CA TYR A 67 -3.24 -6.73 11.34
C TYR A 67 -2.10 -7.76 11.38
N GLN A 68 -1.43 -8.00 10.25
CA GLN A 68 -0.36 -9.00 10.17
C GLN A 68 0.91 -8.60 10.93
N THR A 69 1.04 -7.34 11.35
CA THR A 69 2.14 -6.92 12.26
C THR A 69 2.17 -7.73 13.55
N LEU A 70 1.05 -8.28 14.00
CA LEU A 70 0.93 -9.14 15.17
C LEU A 70 1.59 -10.52 15.00
N THR A 71 1.92 -10.93 13.78
CA THR A 71 2.42 -12.27 13.44
C THR A 71 3.73 -12.26 12.64
N ARG A 72 4.57 -11.24 12.84
CA ARG A 72 5.93 -11.17 12.28
C ARG A 72 6.76 -12.36 12.73
N ALA A 73 7.55 -12.92 11.83
CA ALA A 73 8.43 -14.07 12.08
C ALA A 73 7.73 -15.18 12.90
N PHE A 74 6.45 -15.41 12.62
CA PHE A 74 5.64 -16.35 13.38
C PHE A 74 6.11 -17.79 13.12
N PRO A 75 6.54 -18.57 14.14
CA PRO A 75 7.19 -19.86 13.94
C PRO A 75 6.37 -20.85 13.09
N GLY A 76 5.04 -20.82 13.25
CA GLY A 76 4.12 -21.72 12.50
C GLY A 76 3.99 -21.39 11.00
N ALA A 77 4.47 -20.21 10.56
CA ALA A 77 4.39 -19.75 9.18
C ALA A 77 5.74 -19.73 8.46
N LEU A 78 6.86 -19.87 9.17
CA LEU A 78 8.20 -19.84 8.57
C LEU A 78 8.39 -20.95 7.55
N ASN A 79 9.12 -20.62 6.47
CA ASN A 79 9.52 -21.57 5.41
C ASN A 79 8.34 -22.28 4.73
N LYS A 80 7.23 -21.58 4.53
CA LYS A 80 6.04 -22.08 3.84
C LYS A 80 5.70 -21.25 2.63
N GLU A 81 5.22 -21.91 1.57
CA GLU A 81 4.57 -21.29 0.43
C GLU A 81 3.16 -20.82 0.80
N LEU A 82 2.50 -20.02 -0.06
CA LEU A 82 1.28 -19.28 0.22
C LEU A 82 0.16 -20.12 0.87
N PHE A 83 -0.28 -21.22 0.28
CA PHE A 83 -1.44 -21.97 0.80
C PHE A 83 -1.19 -22.61 2.16
N PRO A 84 -0.06 -23.33 2.39
CA PRO A 84 0.29 -23.80 3.72
C PRO A 84 0.51 -22.68 4.74
N TRP A 85 1.04 -21.52 4.30
CA TRP A 85 1.24 -20.33 5.11
C TRP A 85 -0.09 -19.76 5.56
N LEU A 86 -1.05 -19.52 4.64
CA LEU A 86 -2.40 -19.04 4.95
C LEU A 86 -3.14 -19.99 5.91
N LYS A 87 -3.14 -21.32 5.64
CA LYS A 87 -3.79 -22.31 6.51
C LYS A 87 -3.25 -22.27 7.94
N SER A 88 -1.96 -21.97 8.11
CA SER A 88 -1.36 -21.84 9.44
C SER A 88 -1.82 -20.55 10.14
N LEU A 89 -1.85 -19.44 9.42
CA LEU A 89 -2.10 -18.12 10.01
C LEU A 89 -3.58 -17.79 10.18
N TYR A 90 -4.48 -18.28 9.32
CA TYR A 90 -5.92 -18.09 9.50
C TYR A 90 -6.40 -18.57 10.88
N LYS A 91 -5.84 -19.65 11.39
CA LYS A 91 -6.15 -20.20 12.74
C LYS A 91 -5.73 -19.23 13.84
N VAL A 92 -4.64 -18.49 13.64
CA VAL A 92 -4.14 -17.48 14.58
C VAL A 92 -4.98 -16.20 14.47
N TRP A 93 -5.17 -15.71 13.25
CA TRP A 93 -5.86 -14.46 12.97
C TRP A 93 -7.35 -14.49 13.35
N ALA A 94 -7.99 -15.68 13.36
CA ALA A 94 -9.36 -15.85 13.85
C ALA A 94 -9.57 -15.37 15.31
N HIS A 95 -8.50 -15.19 16.08
CA HIS A 95 -8.53 -14.74 17.48
C HIS A 95 -8.23 -13.26 17.68
N ILE A 96 -8.03 -12.50 16.59
CA ILE A 96 -7.77 -11.05 16.67
C ILE A 96 -8.98 -10.34 17.28
N LYS A 97 -8.72 -9.49 18.27
CA LYS A 97 -9.70 -8.67 18.97
C LYS A 97 -9.60 -7.21 18.51
N PRO A 98 -10.64 -6.36 18.72
CA PRO A 98 -10.64 -4.95 18.35
C PRO A 98 -9.41 -4.17 18.83
N GLU A 99 -9.02 -4.31 20.09
CA GLU A 99 -7.85 -3.63 20.66
C GLU A 99 -6.52 -4.10 20.04
N MET A 100 -6.41 -5.37 19.68
CA MET A 100 -5.25 -5.92 18.95
C MET A 100 -5.19 -5.35 17.53
N HIS A 101 -6.33 -5.27 16.85
CA HIS A 101 -6.44 -4.70 15.51
C HIS A 101 -6.09 -3.20 15.51
N SER A 102 -6.57 -2.46 16.50
CA SER A 102 -6.26 -1.03 16.66
C SER A 102 -4.76 -0.77 16.81
N VAL A 103 -4.08 -1.47 17.71
CA VAL A 103 -2.64 -1.29 17.92
C VAL A 103 -1.80 -1.79 16.75
N ALA A 104 -2.24 -2.84 16.05
CA ALA A 104 -1.60 -3.33 14.84
C ALA A 104 -1.69 -2.31 13.70
N THR A 105 -2.84 -1.68 13.51
CA THR A 105 -3.05 -0.60 12.55
C THR A 105 -2.16 0.60 12.87
N GLU A 106 -2.11 1.02 14.15
CA GLU A 106 -1.27 2.14 14.60
C GLU A 106 0.21 1.87 14.33
N LEU A 107 0.70 0.66 14.60
CA LEU A 107 2.09 0.28 14.32
C LEU A 107 2.38 0.24 12.81
N ALA A 108 1.52 -0.41 12.01
CA ALA A 108 1.72 -0.51 10.55
C ALA A 108 1.81 0.86 9.88
N LEU A 109 0.88 1.76 10.18
CA LEU A 109 0.88 3.12 9.66
C LEU A 109 2.09 3.94 10.14
N SER A 110 2.51 3.73 11.40
CA SER A 110 3.69 4.40 11.96
C SER A 110 4.98 4.00 11.24
N GLU A 111 5.17 2.72 10.97
CA GLU A 111 6.32 2.23 10.19
C GLU A 111 6.32 2.74 8.76
N LEU A 112 5.15 2.74 8.11
CA LEU A 112 5.00 3.31 6.78
C LEU A 112 5.36 4.79 6.76
N LEU A 113 4.85 5.60 7.71
CA LEU A 113 5.23 7.01 7.84
C LEU A 113 6.75 7.18 7.98
N LEU A 114 7.39 6.43 8.88
CA LEU A 114 8.83 6.50 9.08
C LEU A 114 9.63 6.07 7.85
N SER A 115 9.05 5.28 6.95
CA SER A 115 9.65 4.89 5.67
C SER A 115 9.45 5.90 4.54
N GLY A 116 8.80 7.05 4.81
CA GLY A 116 8.51 8.09 3.83
C GLY A 116 7.14 7.96 3.14
N CYS A 117 6.29 7.04 3.59
CA CYS A 117 4.96 6.83 3.03
C CYS A 117 3.97 7.87 3.59
N THR A 118 3.16 8.48 2.72
CA THR A 118 2.14 9.47 3.08
C THR A 118 0.72 8.97 2.87
N THR A 119 0.55 7.94 2.04
CA THR A 119 -0.73 7.32 1.74
C THR A 119 -0.59 5.80 1.77
N ALA A 120 -1.48 5.12 2.49
CA ALA A 120 -1.48 3.67 2.57
C ALA A 120 -2.83 3.08 2.18
N SER A 121 -2.82 1.97 1.42
CA SER A 121 -3.98 1.11 1.27
C SER A 121 -3.82 -0.11 2.15
N ASP A 122 -4.89 -0.50 2.85
CA ASP A 122 -4.98 -1.77 3.56
C ASP A 122 -6.00 -2.68 2.90
N HIS A 123 -5.64 -3.95 2.70
CA HIS A 123 -6.54 -4.98 2.25
C HIS A 123 -7.02 -5.80 3.46
N HIS A 124 -7.99 -5.24 4.20
CA HIS A 124 -8.56 -5.94 5.36
C HIS A 124 -9.70 -6.84 4.92
N TYR A 125 -9.51 -8.14 5.00
CA TYR A 125 -10.50 -9.16 4.61
C TYR A 125 -10.89 -10.12 5.75
N LEU A 126 -10.31 -9.93 6.94
CA LEU A 126 -10.48 -10.83 8.07
C LEU A 126 -11.49 -10.25 9.07
N PHE A 127 -12.68 -10.85 9.14
CA PHE A 127 -13.76 -10.43 10.02
C PHE A 127 -14.22 -11.60 10.91
N PRO A 128 -13.41 -12.04 11.88
CA PRO A 128 -13.90 -12.97 12.89
C PRO A 128 -15.01 -12.30 13.71
N ARG A 129 -15.87 -13.08 14.32
CA ARG A 129 -17.12 -12.64 14.97
C ARG A 129 -16.94 -11.44 15.93
N GLN A 130 -15.80 -11.37 16.61
CA GLN A 130 -15.48 -10.30 17.57
C GLN A 130 -14.86 -9.04 16.91
N LEU A 131 -14.65 -9.01 15.59
CA LEU A 131 -13.99 -7.92 14.87
C LEU A 131 -14.82 -7.47 13.64
N HIS A 132 -16.11 -7.21 13.86
CA HIS A 132 -17.02 -6.74 12.80
C HIS A 132 -16.81 -5.26 12.43
N ASP A 133 -16.25 -4.45 13.35
CA ASP A 133 -15.99 -3.01 13.22
C ASP A 133 -14.54 -2.68 12.79
N ALA A 134 -13.84 -3.64 12.17
CA ALA A 134 -12.43 -3.51 11.81
C ALA A 134 -12.10 -2.23 11.03
N ILE A 135 -12.93 -1.87 10.04
CA ILE A 135 -12.68 -0.70 9.21
C ILE A 135 -12.96 0.60 9.97
N ASP A 136 -13.98 0.64 10.84
CA ASP A 136 -14.26 1.79 11.70
C ASP A 136 -13.07 2.07 12.64
N ILE A 137 -12.44 1.01 13.17
CA ILE A 137 -11.22 1.09 13.99
C ILE A 137 -10.06 1.66 13.15
N GLN A 138 -9.85 1.16 11.93
CA GLN A 138 -8.79 1.65 11.04
C GLN A 138 -8.99 3.13 10.71
N VAL A 139 -10.21 3.56 10.39
CA VAL A 139 -10.54 4.98 10.13
C VAL A 139 -10.16 5.85 11.33
N SER A 140 -10.51 5.42 12.54
CA SER A 140 -10.16 6.15 13.78
C SER A 140 -8.64 6.31 13.95
N VAL A 141 -7.87 5.26 13.69
CA VAL A 141 -6.40 5.29 13.80
C VAL A 141 -5.78 6.18 12.71
N VAL A 142 -6.26 6.08 11.45
CA VAL A 142 -5.83 6.92 10.33
C VAL A 142 -6.04 8.40 10.65
N GLN A 143 -7.21 8.75 11.15
CA GLN A 143 -7.54 10.13 11.55
C GLN A 143 -6.65 10.63 12.69
N LYS A 144 -6.39 9.78 13.69
CA LYS A 144 -5.51 10.10 14.83
C LYS A 144 -4.08 10.39 14.37
N LEU A 145 -3.54 9.61 13.46
CA LEU A 145 -2.18 9.79 12.93
C LEU A 145 -2.06 10.89 11.87
N GLY A 146 -3.18 11.30 11.25
CA GLY A 146 -3.20 12.30 10.19
C GLY A 146 -2.64 11.81 8.86
N MET A 147 -2.50 10.51 8.65
CA MET A 147 -2.06 9.90 7.39
C MET A 147 -3.23 9.77 6.42
N ARG A 148 -2.96 9.75 5.09
CA ARG A 148 -3.99 9.38 4.11
C ARG A 148 -4.13 7.89 4.01
N ALA A 149 -5.37 7.40 3.76
CA ALA A 149 -5.60 6.00 3.53
C ALA A 149 -6.70 5.72 2.50
N THR A 150 -6.51 4.64 1.73
CA THR A 150 -7.56 3.93 1.02
C THR A 150 -7.79 2.61 1.75
N LEU A 151 -8.81 2.57 2.58
CA LEU A 151 -9.16 1.38 3.37
C LEU A 151 -10.10 0.50 2.57
N THR A 152 -9.88 -0.80 2.58
CA THR A 152 -10.74 -1.68 1.82
C THR A 152 -11.66 -2.49 2.72
N ARG A 153 -12.94 -2.53 2.36
CA ARG A 153 -13.84 -3.56 2.88
C ARG A 153 -13.57 -4.83 2.09
N GLY A 154 -12.62 -5.62 2.59
CA GLY A 154 -12.35 -6.95 2.09
C GLY A 154 -13.37 -7.97 2.57
N SER A 155 -13.29 -9.21 2.09
CA SER A 155 -14.23 -10.26 2.48
C SER A 155 -13.71 -11.66 2.17
N MET A 156 -14.21 -12.62 2.93
CA MET A 156 -14.12 -14.06 2.64
C MET A 156 -15.50 -14.67 2.83
N SER A 157 -16.04 -15.31 1.79
CA SER A 157 -17.38 -15.94 1.82
C SER A 157 -17.37 -17.40 1.36
N LEU A 158 -16.22 -17.91 0.87
CA LEU A 158 -16.04 -19.29 0.44
C LEU A 158 -15.10 -20.01 1.41
N GLY A 159 -15.66 -20.79 2.33
CA GLY A 159 -14.91 -21.54 3.32
C GLY A 159 -14.48 -22.93 2.85
N GLU A 160 -13.64 -23.57 3.66
CA GLU A 160 -13.11 -24.92 3.40
C GLU A 160 -14.21 -25.99 3.20
N ARG A 161 -15.39 -25.83 3.82
CA ARG A 161 -16.53 -26.74 3.65
C ARG A 161 -17.14 -26.67 2.26
N ASP A 162 -16.99 -25.52 1.59
CA ASP A 162 -17.55 -25.24 0.27
C ASP A 162 -16.49 -25.26 -0.82
N GLY A 163 -15.30 -25.79 -0.47
CA GLY A 163 -14.16 -25.94 -1.38
C GLY A 163 -13.30 -24.70 -1.53
N GLY A 164 -13.40 -23.75 -0.60
CA GLY A 164 -12.47 -22.61 -0.47
C GLY A 164 -11.29 -22.95 0.45
N LEU A 165 -10.42 -21.95 0.71
CA LEU A 165 -9.26 -22.11 1.55
C LEU A 165 -9.48 -21.70 3.03
N PRO A 166 -10.23 -20.59 3.33
CA PRO A 166 -10.40 -20.09 4.69
C PRO A 166 -11.17 -21.06 5.61
N PRO A 167 -10.82 -21.14 6.91
CA PRO A 167 -11.64 -21.88 7.88
C PRO A 167 -12.99 -21.16 8.06
N GLN A 168 -14.02 -21.93 8.41
CA GLN A 168 -15.40 -21.41 8.52
C GLN A 168 -15.54 -20.29 9.58
N SER A 169 -14.64 -20.21 10.55
CA SER A 169 -14.65 -19.20 11.63
C SER A 169 -14.37 -17.76 11.15
N VAL A 170 -13.86 -17.58 9.94
CA VAL A 170 -13.54 -16.26 9.36
C VAL A 170 -14.31 -15.97 8.07
N VAL A 171 -15.26 -16.82 7.71
CA VAL A 171 -16.16 -16.63 6.55
C VAL A 171 -17.41 -15.91 6.99
N GLN A 172 -17.86 -14.97 6.19
CA GLN A 172 -19.08 -14.19 6.40
C GLN A 172 -20.15 -14.52 5.33
N ASP A 173 -21.38 -14.15 5.62
CA ASP A 173 -22.50 -14.21 4.66
C ASP A 173 -22.39 -13.11 3.60
N ASP A 174 -22.74 -13.42 2.34
CA ASP A 174 -22.65 -12.50 1.22
C ASP A 174 -23.51 -11.23 1.41
N GLU A 175 -24.73 -11.37 1.99
CA GLU A 175 -25.63 -10.26 2.24
C GLU A 175 -25.09 -9.33 3.32
N GLU A 176 -24.57 -9.87 4.43
CA GLU A 176 -23.91 -9.11 5.49
C GLU A 176 -22.72 -8.30 4.93
N ILE A 177 -21.89 -8.93 4.09
CA ILE A 177 -20.73 -8.28 3.46
C ILE A 177 -21.16 -7.07 2.62
N LEU A 178 -22.22 -7.21 1.82
CA LEU A 178 -22.72 -6.14 0.94
C LEU A 178 -23.33 -4.99 1.73
N ILE A 179 -24.13 -5.28 2.76
CA ILE A 179 -24.72 -4.27 3.66
C ILE A 179 -23.63 -3.45 4.35
N GLU A 180 -22.64 -4.12 4.92
CA GLU A 180 -21.52 -3.45 5.59
C GLU A 180 -20.65 -2.66 4.61
N SER A 181 -20.44 -3.16 3.39
CA SER A 181 -19.74 -2.44 2.33
C SER A 181 -20.43 -1.11 2.00
N GLU A 182 -21.75 -1.13 1.81
CA GLU A 182 -22.55 0.07 1.55
C GLU A 182 -22.51 1.04 2.75
N ARG A 183 -22.62 0.54 3.98
CA ARG A 183 -22.51 1.35 5.21
C ARG A 183 -21.18 2.09 5.29
N LEU A 184 -20.07 1.40 5.07
CA LEU A 184 -18.73 1.98 5.16
C LEU A 184 -18.47 3.02 4.07
N ILE A 185 -18.92 2.77 2.83
CA ILE A 185 -18.83 3.75 1.75
C ILE A 185 -19.60 5.02 2.13
N ASN A 186 -20.85 4.90 2.57
CA ASN A 186 -21.69 6.05 2.93
C ASN A 186 -21.13 6.85 4.10
N ASN A 187 -20.47 6.19 5.06
CA ASN A 187 -19.97 6.84 6.27
C ASN A 187 -18.59 7.51 6.06
N TYR A 188 -17.73 6.91 5.25
CA TYR A 188 -16.30 7.29 5.27
C TYR A 188 -15.70 7.62 3.91
N HIS A 189 -16.30 7.21 2.79
CA HIS A 189 -15.71 7.47 1.49
C HIS A 189 -15.74 8.96 1.13
N GLN A 190 -14.58 9.55 0.91
CA GLN A 190 -14.41 10.94 0.49
C GLN A 190 -13.93 10.96 -0.97
N PRO A 191 -14.76 11.33 -1.96
CA PRO A 191 -14.37 11.29 -3.37
C PRO A 191 -13.53 12.48 -3.84
N ASP A 192 -13.52 13.58 -3.07
CA ASP A 192 -12.94 14.85 -3.49
C ASP A 192 -11.41 14.89 -3.40
N GLU A 193 -10.80 15.85 -4.13
CA GLU A 193 -9.37 16.15 -3.96
C GLU A 193 -9.03 16.48 -2.49
N GLY A 194 -7.84 16.07 -2.07
CA GLY A 194 -7.37 16.27 -0.70
C GLY A 194 -7.98 15.32 0.31
N SER A 195 -8.90 14.42 -0.11
CA SER A 195 -9.53 13.44 0.79
C SER A 195 -8.49 12.66 1.61
N MET A 196 -8.77 12.49 2.90
CA MET A 196 -7.88 11.76 3.82
C MET A 196 -8.25 10.27 3.92
N VAL A 197 -9.53 9.93 3.69
CA VAL A 197 -10.01 8.54 3.75
C VAL A 197 -10.85 8.24 2.51
N GLN A 198 -10.49 7.17 1.81
CA GLN A 198 -11.31 6.57 0.76
C GLN A 198 -11.60 5.13 1.11
N ILE A 199 -12.76 4.63 0.68
CA ILE A 199 -13.16 3.23 0.82
C ILE A 199 -13.14 2.58 -0.56
N ALA A 200 -12.56 1.38 -0.66
CA ALA A 200 -12.64 0.50 -1.80
C ALA A 200 -13.21 -0.87 -1.37
N LEU A 201 -13.67 -1.66 -2.32
CA LEU A 201 -14.18 -3.01 -2.06
C LEU A 201 -13.16 -4.05 -2.49
N ALA A 202 -12.88 -5.03 -1.60
CA ALA A 202 -11.76 -5.93 -1.83
C ALA A 202 -12.04 -7.38 -1.36
N PRO A 203 -12.93 -8.13 -2.02
CA PRO A 203 -12.96 -9.59 -1.87
C PRO A 203 -11.54 -10.16 -1.95
N CYS A 204 -11.21 -11.07 -1.01
CA CYS A 204 -9.81 -11.44 -0.77
C CYS A 204 -9.13 -12.04 -2.00
N SER A 205 -9.72 -13.08 -2.60
CA SER A 205 -9.14 -13.81 -3.73
C SER A 205 -10.13 -14.79 -4.34
N PRO A 206 -9.93 -15.30 -5.56
CA PRO A 206 -10.82 -16.29 -6.17
C PRO A 206 -11.03 -17.58 -5.36
N PHE A 207 -10.07 -17.95 -4.51
CA PHE A 207 -10.14 -19.17 -3.69
C PHE A 207 -10.76 -18.96 -2.29
N SER A 208 -11.23 -17.77 -2.00
CA SER A 208 -11.78 -17.42 -0.68
C SER A 208 -13.13 -16.70 -0.74
N VAL A 209 -13.66 -16.45 -1.96
CA VAL A 209 -14.88 -15.68 -2.19
C VAL A 209 -15.81 -16.40 -3.18
N THR A 210 -17.13 -16.34 -2.96
CA THR A 210 -18.10 -16.88 -3.91
C THR A 210 -18.14 -16.06 -5.20
N THR A 211 -18.46 -16.71 -6.32
CA THR A 211 -18.61 -16.03 -7.62
C THR A 211 -19.74 -14.98 -7.59
N GLU A 212 -20.78 -15.26 -6.85
CA GLU A 212 -21.95 -14.37 -6.67
C GLU A 212 -21.55 -13.11 -5.91
N LEU A 213 -20.74 -13.23 -4.86
CA LEU A 213 -20.22 -12.06 -4.13
C LEU A 213 -19.28 -11.23 -5.02
N MET A 214 -18.40 -11.84 -5.81
CA MET A 214 -17.54 -11.12 -6.76
C MET A 214 -18.38 -10.27 -7.73
N LYS A 215 -19.42 -10.84 -8.34
CA LYS A 215 -20.34 -10.12 -9.23
C LYS A 215 -21.11 -9.00 -8.53
N SER A 216 -21.60 -9.28 -7.33
CA SER A 216 -22.39 -8.30 -6.53
C SER A 216 -21.49 -7.15 -6.06
N THR A 217 -20.26 -7.43 -5.67
CA THR A 217 -19.26 -6.42 -5.31
C THR A 217 -18.91 -5.50 -6.49
N ALA A 218 -18.75 -6.05 -7.70
CA ALA A 218 -18.53 -5.24 -8.91
C ALA A 218 -19.69 -4.29 -9.19
N LYS A 219 -20.94 -4.78 -9.05
CA LYS A 219 -22.15 -3.95 -9.20
C LYS A 219 -22.22 -2.84 -8.13
N LEU A 220 -21.90 -3.17 -6.87
CA LEU A 220 -21.90 -2.22 -5.76
C LEU A 220 -20.83 -1.15 -5.96
N ALA A 221 -19.61 -1.54 -6.35
CA ALA A 221 -18.53 -0.61 -6.65
C ALA A 221 -18.90 0.38 -7.78
N ASN A 222 -19.54 -0.12 -8.84
CA ASN A 222 -20.04 0.72 -9.93
C ASN A 222 -21.15 1.69 -9.45
N LYS A 223 -22.09 1.23 -8.61
CA LYS A 223 -23.18 2.05 -8.03
C LYS A 223 -22.62 3.26 -7.26
N PHE A 224 -21.59 3.04 -6.46
CA PHE A 224 -20.98 4.07 -5.60
C PHE A 224 -19.75 4.75 -6.18
N ASN A 225 -19.34 4.37 -7.39
CA ASN A 225 -18.15 4.88 -8.04
C ASN A 225 -16.87 4.71 -7.20
N VAL A 226 -16.74 3.59 -6.48
CA VAL A 226 -15.55 3.21 -5.71
C VAL A 226 -14.72 2.18 -6.46
N ARG A 227 -13.45 2.01 -6.06
CA ARG A 227 -12.51 1.11 -6.71
C ARG A 227 -12.64 -0.33 -6.19
N LEU A 228 -12.10 -1.27 -6.96
CA LEU A 228 -12.05 -2.70 -6.67
C LEU A 228 -10.61 -3.17 -6.48
N HIS A 229 -10.39 -4.04 -5.50
CA HIS A 229 -9.09 -4.64 -5.22
C HIS A 229 -9.23 -6.13 -4.88
N THR A 230 -8.26 -6.94 -5.31
CA THR A 230 -8.16 -8.35 -4.92
C THR A 230 -6.73 -8.87 -5.16
N HIS A 231 -6.35 -9.98 -4.52
CA HIS A 231 -5.18 -10.75 -4.94
C HIS A 231 -5.52 -11.51 -6.21
N LEU A 232 -4.58 -11.54 -7.16
CA LEU A 232 -4.77 -12.30 -8.39
C LEU A 232 -3.44 -12.80 -8.97
N ALA A 233 -3.46 -14.06 -9.40
CA ALA A 233 -2.35 -14.72 -10.08
C ALA A 233 -1.03 -14.63 -9.29
N GLU A 234 -1.11 -14.77 -7.97
CA GLU A 234 0.06 -14.75 -7.09
C GLU A 234 0.87 -16.04 -7.20
N THR A 235 0.20 -17.20 -7.21
CA THR A 235 0.85 -18.51 -7.27
C THR A 235 0.14 -19.44 -8.25
N MET A 236 0.85 -20.50 -8.66
CA MET A 236 0.27 -21.55 -9.50
C MET A 236 -0.82 -22.34 -8.79
N ASP A 237 -0.84 -22.38 -7.43
CA ASP A 237 -1.93 -22.99 -6.68
C ASP A 237 -3.26 -22.28 -6.91
N GLU A 238 -3.24 -20.95 -6.98
CA GLU A 238 -4.43 -20.15 -7.31
C GLU A 238 -4.90 -20.41 -8.74
N GLU A 239 -3.98 -20.45 -9.69
CA GLU A 239 -4.28 -20.77 -11.10
C GLU A 239 -4.94 -22.15 -11.22
N ASN A 240 -4.35 -23.16 -10.58
CA ASN A 240 -4.89 -24.51 -10.55
C ASN A 240 -6.27 -24.57 -9.87
N PHE A 241 -6.48 -23.82 -8.78
CA PHE A 241 -7.77 -23.69 -8.14
C PHE A 241 -8.84 -23.16 -9.10
N CYS A 242 -8.54 -22.05 -9.81
CA CYS A 242 -9.47 -21.46 -10.76
C CYS A 242 -9.81 -22.42 -11.91
N LEU A 243 -8.83 -23.10 -12.48
CA LEU A 243 -9.05 -24.10 -13.53
C LEU A 243 -9.91 -25.26 -13.05
N GLN A 244 -9.67 -25.79 -11.83
CA GLN A 244 -10.42 -26.93 -11.29
C GLN A 244 -11.85 -26.54 -10.90
N LYS A 245 -12.04 -25.38 -10.28
CA LYS A 245 -13.35 -24.97 -9.75
C LYS A 245 -14.23 -24.29 -10.78
N TYR A 246 -13.65 -23.44 -11.63
CA TYR A 246 -14.39 -22.58 -12.57
C TYR A 246 -14.16 -22.94 -14.03
N GLY A 247 -13.17 -23.76 -14.35
CA GLY A 247 -12.79 -24.10 -15.74
C GLY A 247 -12.13 -22.93 -16.48
N LEU A 248 -11.71 -21.89 -15.76
CA LEU A 248 -11.16 -20.64 -16.30
C LEU A 248 -9.82 -20.35 -15.66
N ARG A 249 -8.91 -19.69 -16.40
CA ARG A 249 -7.72 -19.07 -15.83
C ARG A 249 -8.11 -17.85 -15.00
N THR A 250 -7.22 -17.38 -14.15
CA THR A 250 -7.48 -16.32 -13.16
C THR A 250 -8.03 -15.03 -13.80
N VAL A 251 -7.47 -14.55 -14.92
CA VAL A 251 -7.92 -13.33 -15.60
C VAL A 251 -9.26 -13.54 -16.32
N ASP A 252 -9.48 -14.70 -16.94
CA ASP A 252 -10.77 -15.01 -17.57
C ASP A 252 -11.88 -15.17 -16.53
N TYR A 253 -11.57 -15.74 -15.37
CA TYR A 253 -12.50 -15.74 -14.24
C TYR A 253 -12.85 -14.31 -13.81
N LEU A 254 -11.84 -13.43 -13.65
CA LEU A 254 -12.05 -12.04 -13.24
C LEU A 254 -12.93 -11.27 -14.24
N ASP A 255 -12.73 -11.50 -15.56
CA ASP A 255 -13.58 -10.95 -16.61
C ASP A 255 -15.02 -11.46 -16.51
N SER A 256 -15.22 -12.76 -16.27
CA SER A 256 -16.55 -13.37 -16.16
C SER A 256 -17.40 -12.82 -15.01
N VAL A 257 -16.78 -12.20 -14.01
CA VAL A 257 -17.45 -11.57 -12.85
C VAL A 257 -17.52 -10.04 -12.98
N GLY A 258 -17.05 -9.45 -14.10
CA GLY A 258 -17.20 -8.02 -14.41
C GLY A 258 -16.19 -7.11 -13.72
N TRP A 259 -14.98 -7.59 -13.48
CA TRP A 259 -13.92 -6.86 -12.74
C TRP A 259 -12.89 -6.18 -13.62
N LEU A 260 -12.84 -6.45 -14.94
CA LEU A 260 -11.85 -5.84 -15.83
C LEU A 260 -12.22 -4.40 -16.16
N SER A 261 -11.63 -3.46 -15.45
CA SER A 261 -11.81 -2.02 -15.67
C SER A 261 -10.62 -1.23 -15.11
N ASP A 262 -10.51 0.04 -15.50
CA ASP A 262 -9.55 1.01 -14.99
C ASP A 262 -9.72 1.37 -13.50
N LYS A 263 -10.83 0.94 -12.88
CA LYS A 263 -11.09 1.06 -11.44
C LYS A 263 -10.62 -0.12 -10.62
N THR A 264 -10.10 -1.15 -11.26
CA THR A 264 -9.58 -2.36 -10.60
C THR A 264 -8.07 -2.30 -10.48
N TRP A 265 -7.56 -2.62 -9.30
CA TRP A 265 -6.14 -2.92 -9.14
C TRP A 265 -5.95 -4.26 -8.42
N LEU A 266 -4.93 -5.01 -8.84
CA LEU A 266 -4.65 -6.37 -8.42
C LEU A 266 -3.35 -6.42 -7.65
N ALA A 267 -3.30 -7.14 -6.53
CA ALA A 267 -2.04 -7.45 -5.86
C ALA A 267 -1.33 -8.62 -6.55
N HIS A 268 0.00 -8.55 -6.59
CA HIS A 268 0.97 -9.52 -7.10
C HIS A 268 1.05 -9.60 -8.63
N GLY A 269 0.07 -10.21 -9.32
CA GLY A 269 0.02 -10.28 -10.78
C GLY A 269 1.21 -11.00 -11.43
N ILE A 270 1.59 -12.17 -10.92
CA ILE A 270 2.84 -12.86 -11.29
C ILE A 270 2.64 -13.83 -12.45
N HIS A 271 1.60 -14.67 -12.39
CA HIS A 271 1.41 -15.82 -13.28
C HIS A 271 0.50 -15.52 -14.48
N PHE A 272 0.63 -14.33 -15.06
CA PHE A 272 -0.07 -13.97 -16.31
C PHE A 272 0.68 -14.47 -17.54
N ASN A 273 -0.07 -14.95 -18.54
CA ASN A 273 0.44 -15.18 -19.88
C ASN A 273 0.34 -13.90 -20.74
N GLU A 274 0.92 -13.91 -21.93
CA GLU A 274 0.95 -12.75 -22.85
C GLU A 274 -0.46 -12.25 -23.23
N GLN A 275 -1.42 -13.17 -23.43
CA GLN A 275 -2.80 -12.81 -23.80
C GLN A 275 -3.51 -12.14 -22.62
N GLU A 276 -3.29 -12.62 -21.41
CA GLU A 276 -3.83 -12.03 -20.17
C GLU A 276 -3.25 -10.64 -19.92
N ILE A 277 -1.93 -10.45 -20.12
CA ILE A 277 -1.29 -9.13 -20.01
C ILE A 277 -1.94 -8.13 -20.98
N LYS A 278 -2.14 -8.52 -22.26
CA LYS A 278 -2.82 -7.67 -23.25
C LYS A 278 -4.26 -7.36 -22.85
N LYS A 279 -4.97 -8.33 -22.31
CA LYS A 279 -6.37 -8.19 -21.87
C LYS A 279 -6.48 -7.21 -20.70
N LEU A 280 -5.62 -7.37 -19.68
CA LEU A 280 -5.53 -6.48 -18.53
C LEU A 280 -5.18 -5.05 -18.94
N GLY A 281 -4.18 -4.87 -19.79
CA GLY A 281 -3.76 -3.56 -20.28
C GLY A 281 -4.84 -2.86 -21.10
N SER A 282 -5.54 -3.59 -21.99
CA SER A 282 -6.65 -3.04 -22.77
C SER A 282 -7.82 -2.56 -21.89
N ALA A 283 -7.98 -3.16 -20.72
CA ALA A 283 -9.00 -2.77 -19.72
C ALA A 283 -8.51 -1.67 -18.76
N GLY A 284 -7.23 -1.28 -18.82
CA GLY A 284 -6.64 -0.29 -17.92
C GLY A 284 -6.46 -0.78 -16.47
N VAL A 285 -6.45 -2.10 -16.25
CA VAL A 285 -6.30 -2.68 -14.91
C VAL A 285 -4.94 -2.32 -14.33
N GLY A 286 -4.91 -1.92 -13.05
CA GLY A 286 -3.68 -1.64 -12.32
C GLY A 286 -3.11 -2.87 -11.63
N ILE A 287 -1.77 -2.92 -11.46
CA ILE A 287 -1.06 -3.99 -10.77
C ILE A 287 -0.20 -3.42 -9.66
N CYS A 288 -0.40 -3.92 -8.45
CA CYS A 288 0.41 -3.62 -7.27
C CYS A 288 1.47 -4.71 -7.11
N HIS A 289 2.71 -4.41 -7.47
CA HIS A 289 3.84 -5.31 -7.28
C HIS A 289 4.30 -5.31 -5.83
N CYS A 290 4.44 -6.51 -5.21
CA CYS A 290 4.83 -6.72 -3.82
C CYS A 290 6.13 -7.54 -3.75
N PRO A 291 7.29 -6.98 -4.13
CA PRO A 291 8.51 -7.75 -4.38
C PRO A 291 9.01 -8.54 -3.18
N SER A 292 8.99 -7.98 -1.97
CA SER A 292 9.51 -8.67 -0.78
C SER A 292 8.66 -9.87 -0.40
N SER A 293 7.34 -9.74 -0.41
CA SER A 293 6.42 -10.84 -0.15
C SER A 293 6.53 -11.92 -1.23
N ASN A 294 6.60 -11.53 -2.50
CA ASN A 294 6.76 -12.46 -3.61
C ASN A 294 8.05 -13.30 -3.50
N MET A 295 9.15 -12.70 -3.02
CA MET A 295 10.40 -13.41 -2.76
C MET A 295 10.31 -14.32 -1.53
N MET A 296 9.70 -13.83 -0.44
CA MET A 296 9.58 -14.59 0.79
C MET A 296 8.73 -15.86 0.62
N LEU A 297 7.61 -15.75 -0.09
CA LEU A 297 6.69 -16.86 -0.35
C LEU A 297 7.08 -17.68 -1.60
N ALA A 298 8.18 -17.31 -2.28
CA ALA A 298 8.65 -17.90 -3.53
C ALA A 298 7.58 -17.87 -4.65
N SER A 299 6.71 -16.85 -4.65
CA SER A 299 5.60 -16.72 -5.60
C SER A 299 6.09 -16.47 -7.03
N GLY A 300 7.20 -15.72 -7.21
CA GLY A 300 7.80 -15.43 -8.52
C GLY A 300 8.07 -13.94 -8.77
N ILE A 301 8.29 -13.58 -10.03
CA ILE A 301 8.63 -12.21 -10.44
C ILE A 301 7.54 -11.63 -11.34
N CYS A 302 6.88 -10.57 -10.91
CA CYS A 302 5.87 -9.85 -11.70
C CYS A 302 6.44 -9.33 -13.03
N HIS A 303 5.60 -9.21 -14.05
CA HIS A 303 5.94 -8.78 -15.40
C HIS A 303 5.79 -7.26 -15.58
N ASN A 304 6.39 -6.44 -14.69
CA ASN A 304 6.13 -5.00 -14.65
C ASN A 304 6.29 -4.32 -16.01
N LEU A 305 7.37 -4.58 -16.75
CA LEU A 305 7.63 -3.87 -18.00
C LEU A 305 6.66 -4.28 -19.11
N GLU A 306 6.35 -5.57 -19.26
CA GLU A 306 5.36 -6.04 -20.24
C GLU A 306 3.95 -5.54 -19.91
N LEU A 307 3.59 -5.49 -18.64
CA LEU A 307 2.31 -4.94 -18.19
C LEU A 307 2.19 -3.45 -18.53
N GLU A 308 3.23 -2.65 -18.26
CA GLU A 308 3.28 -1.22 -18.64
C GLU A 308 3.23 -1.03 -20.16
N GLU A 309 3.98 -1.81 -20.94
CA GLU A 309 3.98 -1.76 -22.41
C GLU A 309 2.60 -2.02 -23.02
N HIS A 310 1.76 -2.77 -22.32
CA HIS A 310 0.39 -3.06 -22.76
C HIS A 310 -0.67 -2.14 -22.13
N GLY A 311 -0.27 -1.18 -21.29
CA GLY A 311 -1.17 -0.14 -20.74
C GLY A 311 -1.65 -0.37 -19.31
N CYS A 312 -1.15 -1.38 -18.60
CA CYS A 312 -1.39 -1.50 -17.16
C CYS A 312 -0.64 -0.42 -16.39
N ILE A 313 -1.27 0.07 -15.32
CA ILE A 313 -0.61 0.95 -14.36
C ILE A 313 0.11 0.08 -13.33
N ILE A 314 1.38 0.39 -13.05
CA ILE A 314 2.15 -0.32 -12.03
C ILE A 314 2.33 0.57 -10.79
N GLY A 315 2.02 0.00 -9.63
CA GLY A 315 2.34 0.56 -8.32
C GLY A 315 3.03 -0.46 -7.43
N LEU A 316 3.39 -0.06 -6.22
CA LEU A 316 4.04 -0.91 -5.23
C LEU A 316 3.22 -1.03 -3.96
N GLY A 317 3.36 -2.18 -3.30
CA GLY A 317 2.84 -2.44 -1.97
C GLY A 317 3.81 -3.28 -1.15
N VAL A 318 3.89 -3.02 0.14
CA VAL A 318 4.74 -3.81 1.05
C VAL A 318 4.12 -5.18 1.35
N ASP A 319 2.81 -5.35 1.11
CA ASP A 319 2.02 -6.50 1.56
C ASP A 319 1.95 -6.63 3.09
N GLY A 320 1.41 -7.71 3.61
CA GLY A 320 1.28 -7.93 5.05
C GLY A 320 2.61 -8.22 5.74
N SER A 321 2.72 -7.77 7.00
CA SER A 321 3.95 -7.92 7.79
C SER A 321 4.21 -9.36 8.26
N ALA A 322 3.44 -10.35 7.81
CA ALA A 322 3.73 -11.77 8.02
C ALA A 322 4.35 -12.43 6.77
N SER A 323 4.40 -11.71 5.64
CA SER A 323 5.12 -12.08 4.40
C SER A 323 6.16 -11.03 3.97
N ASN A 324 6.14 -9.85 4.58
CA ASN A 324 7.18 -8.83 4.51
C ASN A 324 7.34 -8.18 5.88
N ASP A 325 8.06 -8.83 6.76
CA ASP A 325 8.19 -8.45 8.16
C ASP A 325 8.83 -7.06 8.37
N GLY A 326 9.52 -6.56 7.36
CA GLY A 326 10.15 -5.25 7.37
C GLY A 326 9.21 -4.09 7.06
N SER A 327 8.12 -4.30 6.33
CA SER A 327 7.06 -3.33 5.94
C SER A 327 7.55 -1.89 5.69
N ASN A 328 8.66 -1.75 4.97
CA ASN A 328 9.36 -0.48 4.76
C ASN A 328 9.27 -0.05 3.29
N MET A 329 8.53 1.03 3.01
CA MET A 329 8.20 1.41 1.63
C MET A 329 9.41 1.81 0.78
N ILE A 330 10.39 2.54 1.33
CA ILE A 330 11.61 2.89 0.57
C ILE A 330 12.48 1.66 0.29
N ASN A 331 12.48 0.67 1.17
CA ASN A 331 13.12 -0.61 0.90
C ASN A 331 12.37 -1.42 -0.15
N GLU A 332 11.05 -1.36 -0.18
CA GLU A 332 10.23 -2.02 -1.18
C GLU A 332 10.53 -1.49 -2.59
N VAL A 333 10.72 -0.17 -2.75
CA VAL A 333 11.20 0.44 -4.00
C VAL A 333 12.55 -0.15 -4.43
N ARG A 334 13.48 -0.32 -3.49
CA ARG A 334 14.79 -0.92 -3.75
C ARG A 334 14.67 -2.37 -4.20
N GLN A 335 13.85 -3.18 -3.53
CA GLN A 335 13.62 -4.58 -3.89
C GLN A 335 12.95 -4.70 -5.25
N ALA A 336 11.95 -3.87 -5.55
CA ALA A 336 11.31 -3.79 -6.86
C ALA A 336 12.35 -3.51 -7.96
N MET A 337 13.21 -2.51 -7.77
CA MET A 337 14.28 -2.19 -8.73
C MET A 337 15.21 -3.38 -8.98
N TYR A 338 15.68 -4.05 -7.93
CA TYR A 338 16.63 -5.15 -8.07
C TYR A 338 16.00 -6.38 -8.72
N LEU A 339 14.77 -6.73 -8.31
CA LEU A 339 14.08 -7.89 -8.85
C LEU A 339 13.75 -7.70 -10.34
N GLN A 340 13.32 -6.50 -10.72
CA GLN A 340 13.04 -6.18 -12.12
C GLN A 340 14.33 -6.06 -12.96
N ARG A 341 15.44 -5.58 -12.38
CA ARG A 341 16.76 -5.61 -13.05
C ARG A 341 17.26 -7.02 -13.28
N LEU A 342 17.03 -7.92 -12.33
CA LEU A 342 17.38 -9.33 -12.49
C LEU A 342 16.62 -9.96 -13.67
N LYS A 343 15.36 -9.60 -13.85
CA LYS A 343 14.49 -10.12 -14.91
C LYS A 343 14.80 -9.50 -16.28
N TYR A 344 14.99 -8.18 -16.36
CA TYR A 344 15.03 -7.43 -17.63
C TYR A 344 16.38 -6.81 -17.99
N GLY A 345 17.33 -6.80 -17.06
CA GLY A 345 18.63 -6.13 -17.19
C GLY A 345 18.68 -4.75 -16.55
N ALA A 346 19.84 -4.38 -16.09
CA ALA A 346 20.07 -3.16 -15.28
C ALA A 346 19.76 -1.85 -16.04
N SER A 347 19.94 -1.83 -17.37
CA SER A 347 19.67 -0.64 -18.21
C SER A 347 18.18 -0.36 -18.42
N LYS A 348 17.33 -1.36 -18.22
CA LYS A 348 15.89 -1.25 -18.47
C LYS A 348 15.12 -0.66 -17.27
N VAL A 349 15.67 -0.79 -16.05
CA VAL A 349 15.01 -0.35 -14.82
C VAL A 349 15.89 0.63 -14.07
N THR A 350 15.59 1.92 -14.20
CA THR A 350 16.30 2.99 -13.50
C THR A 350 15.78 3.16 -12.07
N HIS A 351 16.54 3.84 -11.22
CA HIS A 351 16.07 4.23 -9.89
C HIS A 351 14.86 5.16 -9.95
N ASN A 352 14.81 6.08 -10.92
CA ASN A 352 13.65 6.97 -11.11
C ASN A 352 12.38 6.18 -11.43
N ARG A 353 12.44 5.22 -12.36
CA ARG A 353 11.29 4.38 -12.69
C ARG A 353 10.76 3.61 -11.46
N ALA A 354 11.66 3.09 -10.63
CA ALA A 354 11.26 2.41 -9.40
C ALA A 354 10.61 3.36 -8.38
N LEU A 355 11.10 4.61 -8.27
CA LEU A 355 10.47 5.65 -7.46
C LEU A 355 9.09 6.06 -8.01
N GLU A 356 8.94 6.15 -9.33
CA GLU A 356 7.65 6.43 -9.99
C GLU A 356 6.60 5.37 -9.67
N TRP A 357 6.96 4.09 -9.62
CA TRP A 357 6.03 3.04 -9.19
C TRP A 357 5.48 3.26 -7.78
N ALA A 358 6.32 3.76 -6.86
CA ALA A 358 5.94 4.01 -5.47
C ALA A 358 5.29 5.38 -5.23
N THR A 359 5.19 6.22 -6.23
CA THR A 359 4.66 7.58 -6.16
C THR A 359 3.51 7.76 -7.13
N SER A 360 3.73 8.29 -8.34
CA SER A 360 2.68 8.55 -9.33
C SER A 360 1.99 7.26 -9.82
N GLY A 361 2.70 6.14 -9.93
CA GLY A 361 2.13 4.84 -10.29
C GLY A 361 1.14 4.36 -9.23
N SER A 362 1.57 4.29 -7.96
CA SER A 362 0.68 3.91 -6.85
C SER A 362 -0.48 4.89 -6.65
N ALA A 363 -0.27 6.21 -6.86
CA ALA A 363 -1.36 7.19 -6.81
C ALA A 363 -2.46 6.84 -7.84
N LYS A 364 -2.06 6.58 -9.08
CA LYS A 364 -2.99 6.18 -10.17
C LYS A 364 -3.71 4.87 -9.85
N LEU A 365 -3.04 3.87 -9.24
CA LEU A 365 -3.71 2.65 -8.77
C LEU A 365 -4.86 2.95 -7.83
N LEU A 366 -4.66 3.90 -6.91
CA LEU A 366 -5.67 4.31 -5.95
C LEU A 366 -6.68 5.33 -6.54
N GLY A 367 -6.57 5.69 -7.84
CA GLY A 367 -7.45 6.65 -8.50
C GLY A 367 -7.22 8.09 -8.01
N ARG A 368 -5.98 8.44 -7.65
CA ARG A 368 -5.61 9.74 -7.09
C ARG A 368 -4.72 10.52 -8.07
N ASP A 369 -5.26 11.61 -8.59
CA ASP A 369 -4.50 12.53 -9.45
C ASP A 369 -3.92 13.73 -8.69
N ASP A 370 -4.30 13.89 -7.43
CA ASP A 370 -3.95 15.03 -6.58
C ASP A 370 -2.72 14.81 -5.70
N ILE A 371 -2.16 13.57 -5.66
CA ILE A 371 -0.97 13.18 -4.88
C ILE A 371 0.06 12.46 -5.77
N GLY A 372 1.18 12.04 -5.20
CA GLY A 372 2.20 11.19 -5.85
C GLY A 372 3.18 11.94 -6.76
N GLU A 373 3.07 13.26 -6.90
CA GLU A 373 3.99 14.09 -7.67
C GLU A 373 4.19 15.45 -7.02
N ILE A 374 5.37 16.04 -7.19
CA ILE A 374 5.67 17.42 -6.77
C ILE A 374 5.36 18.34 -7.96
N VAL A 375 4.10 18.75 -8.07
CA VAL A 375 3.56 19.60 -9.15
C VAL A 375 2.66 20.68 -8.55
N ILE A 376 2.66 21.88 -9.13
CA ILE A 376 1.80 23.00 -8.69
C ILE A 376 0.33 22.56 -8.70
N GLY A 377 -0.37 22.83 -7.62
CA GLY A 377 -1.77 22.48 -7.42
C GLY A 377 -2.02 21.12 -6.75
N LYS A 378 -1.03 20.21 -6.73
CA LYS A 378 -1.14 18.95 -6.01
C LYS A 378 -0.99 19.11 -4.50
N GLN A 379 -1.35 18.08 -3.76
CA GLN A 379 -1.24 18.06 -2.30
C GLN A 379 0.23 18.13 -1.88
N ALA A 380 0.50 18.82 -0.79
CA ALA A 380 1.81 18.87 -0.16
C ALA A 380 2.05 17.61 0.69
N ASP A 381 2.20 16.48 0.02
CA ASP A 381 2.57 15.19 0.58
C ASP A 381 4.02 14.91 0.16
N LEU A 382 4.97 15.01 1.09
CA LEU A 382 6.41 14.98 0.80
C LEU A 382 7.16 14.08 1.78
N ALA A 383 8.22 13.44 1.30
CA ALA A 383 9.17 12.70 2.14
C ALA A 383 10.59 13.22 1.92
N LEU A 384 11.29 13.54 3.01
CA LEU A 384 12.65 14.07 3.01
C LEU A 384 13.60 13.05 3.66
N PHE A 385 14.66 12.71 2.95
CA PHE A 385 15.67 11.75 3.42
C PHE A 385 17.03 12.44 3.51
N LYS A 386 17.61 12.50 4.71
CA LYS A 386 18.98 12.99 4.89
C LYS A 386 20.00 11.98 4.37
N LEU A 387 21.07 12.49 3.71
CA LEU A 387 22.17 11.66 3.22
C LEU A 387 23.48 11.89 4.00
N ASN A 388 23.37 12.20 5.28
CA ASN A 388 24.50 12.49 6.16
C ASN A 388 25.01 11.27 6.99
N ASP A 389 24.50 10.07 6.70
CA ASP A 389 24.93 8.82 7.35
C ASP A 389 26.11 8.19 6.59
N MET A 390 26.93 7.37 7.30
CA MET A 390 28.09 6.66 6.73
C MET A 390 27.77 5.87 5.47
N ARG A 391 26.57 5.28 5.37
CA ARG A 391 26.13 4.51 4.19
C ARG A 391 26.08 5.32 2.90
N PHE A 392 25.93 6.63 2.99
CA PHE A 392 25.84 7.53 1.82
C PHE A 392 27.16 8.19 1.48
N SER A 393 28.21 8.01 2.33
CA SER A 393 29.52 8.59 2.09
C SER A 393 30.11 8.07 0.76
N GLY A 394 30.56 9.01 -0.10
CA GLY A 394 31.09 8.68 -1.43
C GLY A 394 30.01 8.48 -2.50
N SER A 395 28.72 8.68 -2.21
CA SER A 395 27.66 8.69 -3.24
C SER A 395 27.73 9.97 -4.09
N HIS A 396 27.45 9.86 -5.40
CA HIS A 396 27.53 10.98 -6.34
C HIS A 396 26.17 11.40 -6.90
N ASP A 397 25.18 10.51 -6.95
CA ASP A 397 23.81 10.77 -7.35
C ASP A 397 22.90 10.60 -6.14
N PRO A 398 22.35 11.68 -5.58
CA PRO A 398 21.55 11.62 -4.36
C PRO A 398 20.25 10.82 -4.49
N LEU A 399 19.54 10.89 -5.65
CA LEU A 399 18.33 10.11 -5.88
C LEU A 399 18.65 8.61 -5.98
N ALA A 400 19.68 8.25 -6.74
CA ALA A 400 20.12 6.86 -6.85
C ALA A 400 20.63 6.33 -5.49
N ALA A 401 21.29 7.17 -4.69
CA ALA A 401 21.83 6.78 -3.38
C ALA A 401 20.74 6.31 -2.42
N LEU A 402 19.52 6.89 -2.45
CA LEU A 402 18.41 6.41 -1.64
C LEU A 402 18.19 4.91 -1.78
N LEU A 403 18.22 4.40 -3.01
CA LEU A 403 17.96 2.99 -3.31
C LEU A 403 19.26 2.17 -3.24
N LEU A 404 20.33 2.62 -3.89
CA LEU A 404 21.58 1.84 -4.00
C LEU A 404 22.30 1.71 -2.65
N CYS A 405 22.35 2.78 -1.87
CA CYS A 405 22.93 2.77 -0.52
C CYS A 405 21.92 2.30 0.54
N GLY A 406 20.63 2.23 0.21
CA GLY A 406 19.58 1.65 1.04
C GLY A 406 19.12 2.57 2.18
N ALA A 407 18.44 3.66 1.86
CA ALA A 407 17.74 4.47 2.84
C ALA A 407 16.77 3.61 3.67
N GLN A 408 16.60 3.95 4.93
CA GLN A 408 15.78 3.17 5.87
C GLN A 408 14.63 3.99 6.44
N LYS A 409 14.91 5.25 6.79
CA LYS A 409 14.01 6.14 7.53
C LYS A 409 14.03 7.52 6.90
N ALA A 410 12.85 8.11 6.72
CA ALA A 410 12.75 9.52 6.36
C ALA A 410 13.08 10.40 7.57
N ASP A 411 13.78 11.51 7.33
CA ASP A 411 14.01 12.53 8.34
C ASP A 411 12.73 13.30 8.63
N ARG A 412 11.98 13.62 7.55
CA ARG A 412 10.70 14.34 7.66
C ARG A 412 9.67 13.78 6.68
N VAL A 413 8.42 13.76 7.11
CA VAL A 413 7.28 13.41 6.27
C VAL A 413 6.18 14.43 6.46
N MET A 414 5.65 14.95 5.37
CA MET A 414 4.56 15.90 5.32
C MET A 414 3.34 15.27 4.64
N VAL A 415 2.18 15.38 5.26
CA VAL A 415 0.89 14.98 4.68
C VAL A 415 -0.06 16.17 4.71
N ALA A 416 -0.67 16.51 3.60
CA ALA A 416 -1.56 17.66 3.48
C ALA A 416 -0.95 18.97 4.07
N GLY A 417 0.36 19.18 3.86
CA GLY A 417 1.08 20.35 4.37
C GLY A 417 1.43 20.32 5.87
N GLN A 418 1.12 19.24 6.58
CA GLN A 418 1.43 19.06 7.99
C GLN A 418 2.60 18.09 8.19
N TRP A 419 3.58 18.48 8.98
CA TRP A 419 4.69 17.59 9.35
C TRP A 419 4.18 16.52 10.33
N LEU A 420 4.19 15.25 9.89
CA LEU A 420 3.87 14.09 10.72
C LEU A 420 5.12 13.39 11.24
N VAL A 421 6.24 13.52 10.54
CA VAL A 421 7.54 13.03 11.01
C VAL A 421 8.52 14.21 11.03
N ILE A 422 9.26 14.36 12.11
CA ILE A 422 10.32 15.36 12.32
C ILE A 422 11.49 14.64 12.98
N ASP A 423 12.71 14.83 12.43
CA ASP A 423 13.95 14.23 12.94
C ASP A 423 13.81 12.70 13.12
N SER A 424 13.16 12.05 12.14
CA SER A 424 12.85 10.61 12.12
C SER A 424 12.00 10.10 13.30
N GLN A 425 11.19 10.97 13.90
CA GLN A 425 10.22 10.64 14.96
C GLN A 425 8.82 11.08 14.56
N ILE A 426 7.79 10.31 14.90
CA ILE A 426 6.40 10.66 14.62
C ILE A 426 5.93 11.69 15.63
N VAL A 427 5.38 12.78 15.14
CA VAL A 427 4.90 13.89 15.97
C VAL A 427 3.74 13.42 16.87
N GLY A 428 3.91 13.59 18.18
CA GLY A 428 2.88 13.27 19.17
C GLY A 428 2.68 11.78 19.46
N LEU A 429 3.55 10.90 18.97
CA LEU A 429 3.51 9.47 19.25
C LEU A 429 4.60 9.08 20.25
N ASP A 430 4.23 8.34 21.29
CA ASP A 430 5.18 7.62 22.15
C ASP A 430 5.47 6.25 21.51
N GLU A 431 6.62 6.16 20.82
CA GLU A 431 7.03 4.91 20.15
C GLU A 431 7.25 3.77 21.17
N GLY A 432 7.74 4.07 22.35
CA GLY A 432 7.97 3.09 23.43
C GLY A 432 6.67 2.46 23.93
N GLU A 433 5.66 3.29 24.17
CA GLU A 433 4.34 2.83 24.57
C GLU A 433 3.64 2.03 23.46
N LEU A 434 3.75 2.46 22.22
CA LEU A 434 3.21 1.71 21.07
C LEU A 434 3.83 0.32 20.96
N ILE A 435 5.18 0.23 21.03
CA ILE A 435 5.92 -1.05 21.00
C ILE A 435 5.48 -1.96 22.15
N TYR A 436 5.32 -1.40 23.36
CA TYR A 436 4.88 -2.17 24.52
C TYR A 436 3.48 -2.76 24.33
N ARG A 437 2.49 -1.94 23.94
CA ARG A 437 1.11 -2.37 23.68
C ARG A 437 1.02 -3.40 22.56
N HIS A 438 1.72 -3.17 21.45
CA HIS A 438 1.75 -4.07 20.32
C HIS A 438 2.38 -5.44 20.66
N SER A 439 3.51 -5.43 21.39
CA SER A 439 4.18 -6.65 21.84
C SER A 439 3.31 -7.47 22.80
N ALA A 440 2.56 -6.80 23.67
CA ALA A 440 1.60 -7.46 24.55
C ALA A 440 0.45 -8.11 23.76
N ALA A 441 -0.12 -7.40 22.77
CA ALA A 441 -1.17 -7.91 21.90
C ALA A 441 -0.70 -9.12 21.06
N ALA A 442 0.50 -9.06 20.47
CA ALA A 442 1.08 -10.17 19.72
C ALA A 442 1.31 -11.41 20.58
N LYS A 443 1.79 -11.25 21.81
CA LYS A 443 1.96 -12.35 22.78
C LYS A 443 0.63 -12.96 23.18
N GLU A 444 -0.39 -12.13 23.43
CA GLU A 444 -1.74 -12.61 23.75
C GLU A 444 -2.33 -13.40 22.57
N LEU A 445 -2.25 -12.88 21.35
CA LEU A 445 -2.72 -13.56 20.14
C LEU A 445 -2.06 -14.94 19.98
N SER A 446 -0.74 -15.01 20.15
CA SER A 446 0.01 -16.28 20.10
C SER A 446 -0.46 -17.30 21.14
N LYS A 447 -0.78 -16.86 22.37
CA LYS A 447 -1.31 -17.75 23.43
C LYS A 447 -2.71 -18.25 23.10
N LEU A 448 -3.59 -17.38 22.58
CA LEU A 448 -4.94 -17.78 22.18
C LEU A 448 -4.92 -18.85 21.09
N SER A 449 -3.99 -18.75 20.15
CA SER A 449 -3.87 -19.71 19.04
C SER A 449 -3.30 -21.09 19.45
N GLN A 450 -2.63 -21.20 20.60
CA GLN A 450 -2.08 -22.49 21.09
C GLN A 450 -3.12 -23.37 21.79
N ASN A 451 -4.27 -22.82 22.14
CA ASN A 451 -5.32 -23.53 22.86
C ASN A 451 -6.34 -24.23 21.93
N TYR A 452 -6.06 -24.25 20.63
CA TYR A 452 -6.86 -24.87 19.57
C TYR A 452 -5.97 -25.63 18.58
#